data_3cbed1b4eec66c67a5ef9d5298a34444
#
_entry.id   3cbed1b4eec66c67a5ef9d5298a34444
#
_cell.length_a   1.000
_cell.length_b   1.000
_cell.length_c   1.000
_cell.angle_alpha   90.00
_cell.angle_beta   90.00
_cell.angle_gamma   90.00
#
_symmetry.space_group_name_H-M   'P 1'
#
loop_
_entity.id
_entity.type
_entity.pdbx_description
1 polymer ?
#
loop_
_entity_poly.entity_id
_entity_poly.type
_entity_poly.pdbx_seq_one_letter_code
_entity_poly.pdbx_strand_id
1 'polypeptide(L)'
;MFIRIHNRWIETKPIKGTRPRLAGSDPHSVAVNRRNLHELLTSQKERFELNMIVDLERNDLGRVCEYGSVEVEEHAVIEHYATVHHLVSTVVGELHPGRDVVDLLKASFPGGSITGAPKIRSMAII
;
A
#
# COMPACT_ATOMS: atom_id res chain seq x y z
N MET A 1 -7.94 2.37 0.76
CA MET A 1 -8.39 1.95 -0.58
C MET A 1 -7.68 0.67 -0.96
N PHE A 2 -8.44 -0.34 -1.36
CA PHE A 2 -7.81 -1.62 -1.72
C PHE A 2 -7.26 -1.59 -3.15
N ILE A 3 -8.11 -1.38 -4.13
CA ILE A 3 -7.72 -1.32 -5.54
C ILE A 3 -8.55 -0.25 -6.25
N ARG A 4 -7.90 0.48 -7.15
CA ARG A 4 -8.55 1.39 -8.08
C ARG A 4 -8.21 0.98 -9.50
N ILE A 5 -9.20 0.97 -10.38
CA ILE A 5 -9.02 0.67 -11.79
C ILE A 5 -9.60 1.80 -12.64
N HIS A 6 -8.86 2.23 -13.65
CA HIS A 6 -9.30 3.23 -14.62
C HIS A 6 -8.89 2.75 -16.01
N ASN A 7 -9.88 2.46 -16.86
CA ASN A 7 -9.66 1.73 -18.11
C ASN A 7 -8.99 0.39 -17.79
N ARG A 8 -7.78 0.16 -18.23
CA ARG A 8 -7.00 -1.05 -17.91
C ARG A 8 -5.88 -0.78 -16.91
N TRP A 9 -5.79 0.43 -16.41
CA TRP A 9 -4.76 0.84 -15.47
C TRP A 9 -5.21 0.57 -14.05
N ILE A 10 -4.37 -0.14 -13.30
CA ILE A 10 -4.65 -0.56 -11.92
C ILE A 10 -3.72 0.18 -10.99
N GLU A 11 -4.27 0.63 -9.86
CA GLU A 11 -3.51 1.24 -8.79
C GLU A 11 -3.92 0.61 -7.46
N THR A 12 -2.95 0.26 -6.63
CA THR A 12 -3.16 -0.13 -5.24
C THR A 12 -2.22 0.66 -4.33
N LYS A 13 -2.71 1.07 -3.16
CA LYS A 13 -1.95 1.88 -2.21
C LYS A 13 -1.89 1.19 -0.85
N PRO A 14 -0.92 0.32 -0.62
CA PRO A 14 -0.72 -0.26 0.69
C PRO A 14 -0.26 0.80 1.70
N ILE A 15 -0.77 0.67 2.92
CA ILE A 15 -0.51 1.60 4.03
C ILE A 15 0.05 0.80 5.20
N LYS A 16 1.17 1.24 5.74
CA LYS A 16 1.71 0.74 7.01
C LYS A 16 2.27 1.92 7.80
N GLY A 17 1.74 2.08 9.00
CA GLY A 17 2.12 3.20 9.84
C GLY A 17 1.15 4.36 9.74
N THR A 18 0.65 4.75 10.91
CA THR A 18 -0.29 5.86 11.06
C THR A 18 0.10 6.61 12.32
N ARG A 19 0.12 7.93 12.22
CA ARG A 19 0.32 8.80 13.39
C ARG A 19 -0.73 9.89 13.39
N PRO A 20 -1.21 10.29 14.57
CA PRO A 20 -2.17 11.40 14.68
C PRO A 20 -1.59 12.70 14.14
N ARG A 21 -2.45 13.51 13.55
CA ARG A 21 -2.15 14.86 13.13
C ARG A 21 -3.08 15.83 13.83
N LEU A 22 -2.50 16.80 14.56
CA LEU A 22 -3.25 17.86 15.23
C LEU A 22 -3.54 18.98 14.23
N ALA A 23 -4.76 19.52 14.28
CA ALA A 23 -5.22 20.54 13.34
C ALA A 23 -4.68 21.94 13.64
N GLY A 24 -4.19 22.19 14.84
CA GLY A 24 -3.74 23.52 15.27
C GLY A 24 -2.42 23.95 14.62
N SER A 25 -2.20 25.25 14.57
CA SER A 25 -0.92 25.85 14.16
C SER A 25 -0.14 26.46 15.34
N ASP A 26 -0.61 26.22 16.57
CA ASP A 26 0.07 26.64 17.80
C ASP A 26 1.38 25.85 17.99
N PRO A 27 2.34 26.36 18.79
CA PRO A 27 3.63 25.70 18.98
C PRO A 27 3.54 24.26 19.47
N HIS A 28 2.56 23.94 20.31
CA HIS A 28 2.35 22.57 20.79
C HIS A 28 1.95 21.62 19.66
N SER A 29 0.95 21.99 18.86
CA SER A 29 0.47 21.18 17.73
C SER A 29 1.57 20.98 16.70
N VAL A 30 2.32 22.02 16.38
CA VAL A 30 3.44 21.95 15.44
C VAL A 30 4.52 20.99 15.94
N ALA A 31 4.86 21.06 17.23
CA ALA A 31 5.88 20.18 17.82
C ALA A 31 5.45 18.70 17.84
N VAL A 32 4.19 18.45 18.20
CA VAL A 32 3.63 17.08 18.20
C VAL A 32 3.60 16.51 16.79
N ASN A 33 3.15 17.27 15.80
CA ASN A 33 3.10 16.85 14.41
C ASN A 33 4.49 16.54 13.87
N ARG A 34 5.48 17.37 14.17
CA ARG A 34 6.87 17.13 13.78
C ARG A 34 7.42 15.84 14.37
N ARG A 35 7.18 15.60 15.65
CA ARG A 35 7.59 14.37 16.33
C ARG A 35 6.93 13.14 15.69
N ASN A 36 5.63 13.19 15.46
CA ASN A 36 4.89 12.09 14.87
C ASN A 36 5.37 11.76 13.46
N LEU A 37 5.67 12.78 12.65
CA LEU A 37 6.27 12.59 11.33
C LEU A 37 7.65 11.96 11.41
N HIS A 38 8.48 12.42 12.33
CA HIS A 38 9.83 11.85 12.52
C HIS A 38 9.75 10.38 12.92
N GLU A 39 8.89 10.02 13.85
CA GLU A 39 8.69 8.62 14.26
C GLU A 39 8.26 7.78 13.07
N LEU A 40 7.31 8.25 12.26
CA LEU A 40 6.80 7.53 11.10
C LEU A 40 7.89 7.33 10.04
N LEU A 41 8.68 8.36 9.76
CA LEU A 41 9.76 8.31 8.77
C LEU A 41 10.94 7.43 9.20
N THR A 42 11.18 7.29 10.50
CA THR A 42 12.32 6.54 11.03
C THR A 42 11.98 5.14 11.52
N SER A 43 10.71 4.75 11.51
CA SER A 43 10.28 3.43 11.96
C SER A 43 10.73 2.34 10.98
N GLN A 44 11.75 1.58 11.34
CA GLN A 44 12.24 0.47 10.53
C GLN A 44 11.23 -0.67 10.44
N LYS A 45 10.49 -0.93 11.53
CA LYS A 45 9.46 -1.96 11.57
C LYS A 45 8.36 -1.68 10.53
N GLU A 46 7.83 -0.48 10.51
CA GLU A 46 6.75 -0.10 9.59
C GLU A 46 7.22 -0.09 8.14
N ARG A 47 8.47 0.37 7.89
CA ARG A 47 9.07 0.30 6.56
C ARG A 47 9.26 -1.14 6.08
N PHE A 48 9.71 -2.02 6.95
CA PHE A 48 9.87 -3.44 6.63
C PHE A 48 8.53 -4.09 6.31
N GLU A 49 7.51 -3.83 7.13
CA GLU A 49 6.15 -4.34 6.89
C GLU A 49 5.57 -3.80 5.59
N LEU A 50 5.79 -2.52 5.29
CA LEU A 50 5.35 -1.91 4.03
C LEU A 50 6.05 -2.55 2.83
N ASN A 51 7.35 -2.79 2.91
CA ASN A 51 8.10 -3.48 1.86
C ASN A 51 7.53 -4.87 1.57
N MET A 52 7.20 -5.63 2.61
CA MET A 52 6.57 -6.94 2.46
C MET A 52 5.25 -6.86 1.73
N ILE A 53 4.39 -5.92 2.10
CA ILE A 53 3.07 -5.76 1.48
C ILE A 53 3.20 -5.28 0.03
N VAL A 54 4.14 -4.38 -0.24
CA VAL A 54 4.42 -3.92 -1.62
C VAL A 54 4.84 -5.09 -2.51
N ASP A 55 5.74 -5.94 -2.03
CA ASP A 55 6.17 -7.12 -2.80
C ASP A 55 5.01 -8.08 -3.06
N LEU A 56 4.14 -8.26 -2.09
CA LEU A 56 2.96 -9.10 -2.22
C LEU A 56 1.96 -8.53 -3.24
N GLU A 57 1.71 -7.22 -3.19
CA GLU A 57 0.84 -6.53 -4.14
C GLU A 57 1.42 -6.60 -5.57
N ARG A 58 2.72 -6.42 -5.72
CA ARG A 58 3.40 -6.58 -7.01
C ARG A 58 3.21 -7.99 -7.57
N ASN A 59 3.34 -9.01 -6.73
CA ASN A 59 3.15 -10.39 -7.13
C ASN A 59 1.70 -10.66 -7.53
N ASP A 60 0.73 -10.14 -6.78
CA ASP A 60 -0.69 -10.28 -7.09
C ASP A 60 -1.03 -9.63 -8.44
N LEU A 61 -0.60 -8.40 -8.66
CA LEU A 61 -0.82 -7.68 -9.92
C LEU A 61 -0.09 -8.35 -11.08
N GLY A 62 1.09 -8.89 -10.83
CA GLY A 62 1.89 -9.56 -11.87
C GLY A 62 1.20 -10.77 -12.49
N ARG A 63 0.22 -11.37 -11.79
CA ARG A 63 -0.53 -12.51 -12.34
C ARG A 63 -1.56 -12.13 -13.40
N VAL A 64 -1.99 -10.88 -13.40
CA VAL A 64 -3.09 -10.42 -14.27
C VAL A 64 -2.74 -9.22 -15.13
N CYS A 65 -1.57 -8.63 -14.92
CA CYS A 65 -1.10 -7.46 -15.66
C CYS A 65 -0.17 -7.85 -16.79
N GLU A 66 -0.05 -6.94 -17.76
CA GLU A 66 0.92 -7.02 -18.84
C GLU A 66 2.33 -7.18 -18.27
N TYR A 67 3.12 -8.03 -18.87
CA TYR A 67 4.51 -8.25 -18.48
C TYR A 67 5.30 -6.93 -18.54
N GLY A 68 5.98 -6.64 -17.44
CA GLY A 68 6.79 -5.41 -17.34
C GLY A 68 6.02 -4.15 -17.00
N SER A 69 4.68 -4.22 -16.85
CA SER A 69 3.87 -3.04 -16.53
C SER A 69 3.74 -2.76 -15.03
N VAL A 70 4.02 -3.76 -14.18
CA VAL A 70 3.88 -3.59 -12.73
C VAL A 70 5.08 -2.82 -12.19
N GLU A 71 4.79 -1.66 -11.58
CA GLU A 71 5.80 -0.75 -11.07
C GLU A 71 5.41 -0.22 -9.69
N VAL A 72 6.42 0.08 -8.87
CA VAL A 72 6.24 0.84 -7.65
C VAL A 72 6.45 2.30 -8.02
N GLU A 73 5.36 3.04 -8.17
CA GLU A 73 5.38 4.43 -8.60
C GLU A 73 5.89 5.36 -7.49
N GLU A 74 5.44 5.11 -6.26
CA GLU A 74 5.92 5.80 -5.07
C GLU A 74 6.17 4.78 -3.97
N HIS A 75 7.24 4.95 -3.20
CA HIS A 75 7.59 4.02 -2.14
C HIS A 75 7.86 4.74 -0.82
N ALA A 76 7.13 4.31 0.23
CA ALA A 76 7.31 4.80 1.60
C ALA A 76 7.26 6.32 1.71
N VAL A 77 6.23 6.93 1.12
CA VAL A 77 5.98 8.37 1.20
C VAL A 77 4.93 8.68 2.25
N ILE A 78 4.98 9.89 2.79
CA ILE A 78 3.99 10.37 3.75
C ILE A 78 2.82 10.99 3.00
N GLU A 79 1.61 10.53 3.30
CA GLU A 79 0.38 11.22 2.92
C GLU A 79 -0.22 11.90 4.14
N HIS A 80 -0.61 13.16 3.97
CA HIS A 80 -1.18 13.98 5.03
C HIS A 80 -2.69 14.10 4.85
N TYR A 81 -3.42 13.72 5.88
CA TYR A 81 -4.87 13.89 5.96
C TYR A 81 -5.23 14.83 7.10
N ALA A 82 -6.49 15.18 7.25
CA ALA A 82 -6.92 16.15 8.25
C ALA A 82 -6.52 15.75 9.68
N THR A 83 -6.61 14.47 10.02
CA THR A 83 -6.41 13.98 11.38
C THR A 83 -5.29 12.97 11.53
N VAL A 84 -4.69 12.52 10.43
CA VAL A 84 -3.65 11.47 10.45
C VAL A 84 -2.58 11.71 9.39
N HIS A 85 -1.40 11.13 9.63
CA HIS A 85 -0.35 10.92 8.64
C HIS A 85 -0.23 9.43 8.39
N HIS A 86 -0.10 9.03 7.13
CA HIS A 86 0.14 7.64 6.73
C HIS A 86 1.47 7.48 6.00
N LEU A 87 2.12 6.34 6.21
CA LEU A 87 3.23 5.89 5.37
C LEU A 87 2.64 4.98 4.29
N VAL A 88 2.82 5.35 3.03
CA VAL A 88 2.12 4.78 1.88
C VAL A 88 3.09 4.45 0.77
N SER A 89 2.81 3.38 0.04
CA SER A 89 3.42 3.11 -1.26
C SER A 89 2.32 3.02 -2.31
N THR A 90 2.69 3.20 -3.58
CA THR A 90 1.77 3.08 -4.71
C THR A 90 2.32 2.07 -5.70
N VAL A 91 1.55 1.04 -5.97
CA VAL A 91 1.87 0.01 -6.97
C VAL A 91 0.87 0.12 -8.11
N VAL A 92 1.36 0.16 -9.33
CA VAL A 92 0.54 0.28 -10.53
C VAL A 92 0.82 -0.86 -11.50
N GLY A 93 -0.11 -1.08 -12.41
CA GLY A 93 0.06 -2.06 -13.47
C GLY A 93 -1.04 -1.91 -14.52
N GLU A 94 -0.81 -2.44 -15.69
CA GLU A 94 -1.78 -2.47 -16.78
C GLU A 94 -2.38 -3.85 -16.91
N LEU A 95 -3.70 -3.97 -16.77
CA LEU A 95 -4.42 -5.23 -16.86
C LEU A 95 -4.23 -5.85 -18.25
N HIS A 96 -3.86 -7.13 -18.30
CA HIS A 96 -3.68 -7.84 -19.56
C HIS A 96 -5.00 -7.86 -20.35
N PRO A 97 -5.00 -7.68 -21.69
CA PRO A 97 -6.22 -7.65 -22.51
C PRO A 97 -7.11 -8.87 -22.36
N GLY A 98 -6.55 -10.04 -22.05
CA GLY A 98 -7.30 -11.28 -21.84
C GLY A 98 -7.86 -11.45 -20.43
N ARG A 99 -7.66 -10.49 -19.55
CA ARG A 99 -8.11 -10.52 -18.14
C ARG A 99 -9.14 -9.43 -17.88
N ASP A 100 -10.01 -9.68 -16.91
CA ASP A 100 -11.05 -8.74 -16.51
C ASP A 100 -10.96 -8.41 -15.01
N VAL A 101 -11.91 -7.60 -14.52
CA VAL A 101 -11.97 -7.19 -13.12
C VAL A 101 -12.12 -8.40 -12.19
N VAL A 102 -12.83 -9.44 -12.60
CA VAL A 102 -13.01 -10.66 -11.80
C VAL A 102 -11.67 -11.37 -11.64
N ASP A 103 -10.89 -11.48 -12.70
CA ASP A 103 -9.53 -12.06 -12.64
C ASP A 103 -8.64 -11.26 -11.67
N LEU A 104 -8.72 -9.94 -11.72
CA LEU A 104 -8.00 -9.05 -10.82
C LEU A 104 -8.38 -9.30 -9.35
N LEU A 105 -9.67 -9.39 -9.06
CA LEU A 105 -10.16 -9.66 -7.71
C LEU A 105 -9.70 -11.04 -7.20
N LYS A 106 -9.75 -12.06 -8.04
CA LYS A 106 -9.26 -13.41 -7.69
C LYS A 106 -7.76 -13.42 -7.40
N ALA A 107 -6.98 -12.62 -8.11
CA ALA A 107 -5.53 -12.56 -7.92
C ALA A 107 -5.13 -11.78 -6.66
N SER A 108 -5.89 -10.76 -6.28
CA SER A 108 -5.52 -9.81 -5.25
C SER A 108 -6.27 -10.00 -3.93
N PHE A 109 -7.42 -10.66 -3.92
CA PHE A 109 -8.20 -10.88 -2.71
C PHE A 109 -7.96 -12.29 -2.13
N PRO A 110 -7.84 -12.45 -0.79
CA PRO A 110 -7.80 -11.38 0.20
C PRO A 110 -6.45 -10.64 0.18
N GLY A 111 -6.45 -9.43 0.74
CA GLY A 111 -5.24 -8.60 0.80
C GLY A 111 -4.12 -9.23 1.62
N GLY A 112 -2.88 -8.95 1.24
CA GLY A 112 -1.69 -9.54 1.86
C GLY A 112 -1.51 -9.19 3.33
N SER A 113 -1.98 -8.02 3.77
CA SER A 113 -1.95 -7.64 5.18
C SER A 113 -2.85 -8.52 6.07
N ILE A 114 -3.79 -9.23 5.47
CA ILE A 114 -4.70 -10.16 6.17
C ILE A 114 -4.14 -11.59 6.16
N THR A 115 -3.62 -12.04 5.01
CA THR A 115 -3.20 -13.43 4.83
C THR A 115 -1.76 -13.71 5.17
N GLY A 116 -0.88 -12.71 5.06
CA GLY A 116 0.56 -12.90 5.17
C GLY A 116 1.22 -13.31 3.87
N ALA A 117 2.54 -13.49 3.91
CA ALA A 117 3.35 -13.80 2.73
C ALA A 117 4.12 -15.13 2.95
N PRO A 118 4.23 -15.99 1.92
CA PRO A 118 3.54 -15.91 0.62
C PRO A 118 2.05 -16.22 0.75
N LYS A 119 1.22 -15.54 -0.02
CA LYS A 119 -0.25 -15.60 0.11
C LYS A 119 -0.82 -17.00 -0.01
N ILE A 120 -0.47 -17.72 -1.07
CA ILE A 120 -1.03 -19.05 -1.35
C ILE A 120 -0.67 -20.02 -0.22
N ARG A 121 0.56 -19.97 0.27
CA ARG A 121 1.01 -20.81 1.39
C ARG A 121 0.28 -20.45 2.68
N SER A 122 0.15 -19.17 2.97
CA SER A 122 -0.54 -18.70 4.16
C SER A 122 -2.01 -19.10 4.16
N MET A 123 -2.68 -18.98 3.01
CA MET A 123 -4.08 -19.39 2.88
C MET A 123 -4.26 -20.89 3.05
N ALA A 124 -3.31 -21.71 2.62
CA ALA A 124 -3.35 -23.15 2.80
C ALA A 124 -3.22 -23.58 4.27
N ILE A 125 -2.63 -22.74 5.12
CA ILE A 125 -2.48 -22.98 6.56
C ILE A 125 -3.72 -22.53 7.33
N ILE A 126 -4.34 -21.45 6.90
CA ILE A 126 -5.55 -20.91 7.52
C ILE A 126 -6.75 -21.86 7.29
#